data_e2f19d84843e6c0aab106e3aa69ffd31
#
_entry.id   e2f19d84843e6c0aab106e3aa69ffd31
#
_cell.length_a   1.000
_cell.length_b   1.000
_cell.length_c   1.000
_cell.angle_alpha   90.00
_cell.angle_beta   90.00
_cell.angle_gamma   90.00
#
_symmetry.space_group_name_H-M   'P 1'
#
loop_
_entity.id
_entity.type
_entity.pdbx_description
1 polymer ?
#
loop_
_entity_poly.entity_id
_entity_poly.type
_entity_poly.pdbx_seq_one_letter_code
_entity_poly.pdbx_strand_id
1 'polypeptide(L)'
;MPPPPRTVSPIPELIAQHKAKGVKYGLATYVDIHGVSKSKITPIDHWHQMFAGSELFTGAALDGVPQQVNDEEVAAFPDPATATILPWRPEVAWFASDLHCHGAPFPACSRVILKRQIEAAKQAGFIFNLGIETEFFVLKDGPDGKPVPAGARDNLAKAAYDVVGFLDNYPWLDELVSTMNGLGWDVYSFDHEDAPGQFETDFDYADALTMSDRLTFFRLMVKEITAKYGFYPTFMPKPFAQYTGSGGHFNMSLADAAGKNLFAETNDPHGCGLSRLGYQFIAGVLKHAPAICAAIAPTVNSYKRLIRRGAASGFTWAPIFACYGNNNRTNMLRIPLGGGRVECRAADIGCNPYLGAALMLAAGLEGIRDNLDPGKPNTENMYLLPAEELVRRGIHQLPRTLSEAVEAFAVDPLAKSVFGVEMFDAFVGFKRQEWNDYHAHVSDWEMQRYLRMW
;
A
#
# COMPACT_ATOMS: atom_id res chain seq x y z
N MET A 1 -16.89 13.83 5.32
CA MET A 1 -17.89 12.72 5.52
C MET A 1 -17.49 11.61 4.60
N PRO A 2 -17.53 10.33 5.01
CA PRO A 2 -17.29 9.26 4.07
C PRO A 2 -18.28 9.37 2.91
N PRO A 3 -17.87 9.07 1.67
CA PRO A 3 -18.79 9.10 0.54
C PRO A 3 -19.96 8.13 0.79
N PRO A 4 -21.19 8.49 0.36
CA PRO A 4 -22.34 7.62 0.54
C PRO A 4 -22.11 6.27 -0.12
N PRO A 5 -22.69 5.17 0.41
CA PRO A 5 -22.56 3.85 -0.20
C PRO A 5 -23.02 3.91 -1.67
N ARG A 6 -22.18 3.39 -2.55
CA ARG A 6 -22.47 3.35 -3.99
C ARG A 6 -23.69 2.46 -4.23
N THR A 7 -24.78 3.03 -4.76
CA THR A 7 -25.92 2.24 -5.24
C THR A 7 -25.48 1.46 -6.48
N VAL A 8 -25.54 0.13 -6.40
CA VAL A 8 -25.19 -0.76 -7.52
C VAL A 8 -26.42 -0.91 -8.42
N SER A 9 -26.32 -0.46 -9.67
CA SER A 9 -27.35 -0.74 -10.69
C SER A 9 -27.35 -2.24 -11.02
N PRO A 10 -28.51 -2.82 -11.34
CA PRO A 10 -28.59 -4.18 -11.90
C PRO A 10 -27.64 -4.33 -13.12
N ILE A 11 -27.03 -5.50 -13.29
CA ILE A 11 -26.04 -5.74 -14.36
C ILE A 11 -26.54 -5.36 -15.76
N PRO A 12 -27.80 -5.68 -16.18
CA PRO A 12 -28.31 -5.27 -17.48
C PRO A 12 -28.34 -3.74 -17.66
N GLU A 13 -28.70 -3.02 -16.61
CA GLU A 13 -28.75 -1.55 -16.60
C GLU A 13 -27.35 -0.94 -16.65
N LEU A 14 -26.40 -1.49 -15.87
CA LEU A 14 -24.99 -1.11 -15.89
C LEU A 14 -24.40 -1.25 -17.31
N ILE A 15 -24.65 -2.37 -17.98
CA ILE A 15 -24.22 -2.62 -19.36
C ILE A 15 -24.82 -1.57 -20.30
N ALA A 16 -26.13 -1.32 -20.22
CA ALA A 16 -26.80 -0.33 -21.06
C ALA A 16 -26.23 1.08 -20.88
N GLN A 17 -26.00 1.50 -19.63
CA GLN A 17 -25.40 2.78 -19.30
C GLN A 17 -23.99 2.94 -19.87
N HIS A 18 -23.16 1.89 -19.79
CA HIS A 18 -21.79 1.90 -20.31
C HIS A 18 -21.76 1.90 -21.85
N LYS A 19 -22.63 1.12 -22.48
CA LYS A 19 -22.81 1.17 -23.97
C LYS A 19 -23.20 2.58 -24.44
N ALA A 20 -24.15 3.23 -23.76
CA ALA A 20 -24.57 4.59 -24.10
C ALA A 20 -23.42 5.61 -23.97
N LYS A 21 -22.44 5.37 -23.12
CA LYS A 21 -21.21 6.17 -22.96
C LYS A 21 -20.08 5.80 -23.92
N GLY A 22 -20.29 4.83 -24.83
CA GLY A 22 -19.31 4.42 -25.83
C GLY A 22 -18.28 3.38 -25.33
N VAL A 23 -18.49 2.79 -24.15
CA VAL A 23 -17.63 1.71 -23.66
C VAL A 23 -17.79 0.47 -24.53
N LYS A 24 -16.67 -0.13 -24.90
CA LYS A 24 -16.58 -1.34 -25.74
C LYS A 24 -16.07 -2.56 -24.98
N TYR A 25 -15.25 -2.33 -23.95
CA TYR A 25 -14.54 -3.40 -23.24
C TYR A 25 -14.60 -3.20 -21.72
N GLY A 26 -14.53 -4.31 -20.98
CA GLY A 26 -14.37 -4.34 -19.53
C GLY A 26 -13.12 -5.10 -19.12
N LEU A 27 -12.47 -4.63 -18.06
CA LEU A 27 -11.35 -5.27 -17.41
C LEU A 27 -11.81 -5.86 -16.08
N ALA A 28 -11.91 -7.18 -15.98
CA ALA A 28 -12.11 -7.90 -14.72
C ALA A 28 -10.75 -7.99 -14.00
N THR A 29 -10.42 -7.00 -13.16
CA THR A 29 -9.08 -6.81 -12.62
C THR A 29 -8.98 -7.30 -11.19
N TYR A 30 -7.99 -8.14 -10.91
CA TYR A 30 -7.55 -8.53 -9.57
C TYR A 30 -6.05 -8.26 -9.42
N VAL A 31 -5.46 -8.52 -8.24
CA VAL A 31 -4.03 -8.35 -8.01
C VAL A 31 -3.38 -9.67 -7.60
N ASP A 32 -2.12 -9.86 -8.02
CA ASP A 32 -1.27 -10.93 -7.53
C ASP A 32 -0.76 -10.64 -6.10
N ILE A 33 0.14 -11.48 -5.60
CA ILE A 33 0.71 -11.34 -4.25
C ILE A 33 1.43 -9.99 -4.03
N HIS A 34 1.96 -9.40 -5.09
CA HIS A 34 2.67 -8.11 -5.05
C HIS A 34 1.74 -6.90 -5.13
N GLY A 35 0.43 -7.11 -5.31
CA GLY A 35 -0.51 -6.01 -5.59
C GLY A 35 -0.43 -5.50 -7.03
N VAL A 36 0.15 -6.28 -7.96
CA VAL A 36 0.21 -5.96 -9.39
C VAL A 36 -1.09 -6.41 -10.07
N SER A 37 -1.73 -5.47 -10.78
CA SER A 37 -2.99 -5.72 -11.46
C SER A 37 -2.85 -6.74 -12.60
N LYS A 38 -3.74 -7.71 -12.63
CA LYS A 38 -3.92 -8.73 -13.66
C LYS A 38 -5.36 -8.66 -14.18
N SER A 39 -5.56 -8.84 -15.47
CA SER A 39 -6.90 -8.77 -16.05
C SER A 39 -6.98 -9.52 -17.38
N LYS A 40 -8.21 -9.87 -17.77
CA LYS A 40 -8.59 -10.12 -19.17
C LYS A 40 -9.47 -8.97 -19.64
N ILE A 41 -9.48 -8.73 -20.95
CA ILE A 41 -10.33 -7.73 -21.59
C ILE A 41 -11.53 -8.42 -22.23
N THR A 42 -12.75 -8.02 -21.84
CA THR A 42 -13.99 -8.65 -22.27
C THR A 42 -14.84 -7.66 -23.05
N PRO A 43 -15.26 -7.97 -24.31
CA PRO A 43 -16.21 -7.14 -25.05
C PRO A 43 -17.50 -6.93 -24.25
N ILE A 44 -18.08 -5.72 -24.34
CA ILE A 44 -19.23 -5.32 -23.51
C ILE A 44 -20.47 -6.21 -23.74
N ASP A 45 -20.61 -6.81 -24.92
CA ASP A 45 -21.71 -7.74 -25.24
C ASP A 45 -21.64 -9.04 -24.43
N HIS A 46 -20.47 -9.36 -23.87
CA HIS A 46 -20.21 -10.54 -23.02
C HIS A 46 -20.10 -10.23 -21.54
N TRP A 47 -20.41 -9.00 -21.10
CA TRP A 47 -20.29 -8.64 -19.69
C TRP A 47 -21.21 -9.44 -18.78
N HIS A 48 -22.36 -9.94 -19.27
CA HIS A 48 -23.19 -10.86 -18.47
C HIS A 48 -22.41 -12.10 -18.01
N GLN A 49 -21.61 -12.70 -18.93
CA GLN A 49 -20.76 -13.83 -18.61
C GLN A 49 -19.58 -13.39 -17.72
N MET A 50 -18.95 -12.24 -18.00
CA MET A 50 -17.86 -11.69 -17.19
C MET A 50 -18.29 -11.52 -15.73
N PHE A 51 -19.46 -10.93 -15.47
CA PHE A 51 -20.00 -10.79 -14.10
C PHE A 51 -20.43 -12.12 -13.48
N ALA A 52 -20.64 -13.16 -14.28
CA ALA A 52 -20.89 -14.53 -13.82
C ALA A 52 -19.60 -15.36 -13.65
N GLY A 53 -18.41 -14.76 -13.81
CA GLY A 53 -17.13 -15.43 -13.59
C GLY A 53 -16.61 -16.20 -14.80
N SER A 54 -16.88 -15.75 -16.04
CA SER A 54 -16.34 -16.40 -17.25
C SER A 54 -14.83 -16.16 -17.46
N GLU A 55 -14.26 -15.17 -16.78
CA GLU A 55 -12.85 -14.83 -16.93
C GLU A 55 -11.99 -15.70 -16.00
N LEU A 56 -11.48 -16.80 -16.56
CA LEU A 56 -10.70 -17.81 -15.84
C LEU A 56 -9.21 -17.54 -15.98
N PHE A 57 -8.45 -17.79 -14.91
CA PHE A 57 -7.01 -17.59 -14.83
C PHE A 57 -6.33 -18.83 -14.26
N THR A 58 -5.28 -19.30 -14.93
CA THR A 58 -4.44 -20.39 -14.43
C THR A 58 -3.59 -19.87 -13.25
N GLY A 59 -3.92 -20.27 -12.03
CA GLY A 59 -3.24 -19.76 -10.81
C GLY A 59 -1.75 -20.08 -10.79
N ALA A 60 -1.34 -21.24 -11.32
CA ALA A 60 0.08 -21.60 -11.42
C ALA A 60 0.93 -20.65 -12.30
N ALA A 61 0.32 -19.79 -13.11
CA ALA A 61 0.99 -18.75 -13.90
C ALA A 61 1.14 -17.43 -13.15
N LEU A 62 0.67 -17.34 -11.90
CA LEU A 62 0.59 -16.14 -11.10
C LEU A 62 1.45 -16.27 -9.84
N ASP A 63 2.23 -15.24 -9.55
CA ASP A 63 3.07 -15.21 -8.35
C ASP A 63 2.22 -15.32 -7.08
N GLY A 64 2.57 -16.27 -6.21
CA GLY A 64 1.99 -16.46 -4.89
C GLY A 64 0.57 -17.01 -4.87
N VAL A 65 0.02 -17.46 -5.99
CA VAL A 65 -1.23 -18.22 -6.02
C VAL A 65 -0.92 -19.69 -5.72
N PRO A 66 -1.51 -20.27 -4.65
CA PRO A 66 -1.18 -21.64 -4.24
C PRO A 66 -1.91 -22.69 -5.08
N GLN A 67 -1.63 -22.72 -6.38
CA GLN A 67 -2.22 -23.68 -7.33
C GLN A 67 -1.16 -24.34 -8.19
N GLN A 68 -1.42 -25.60 -8.57
CA GLN A 68 -0.65 -26.35 -9.54
C GLN A 68 -1.28 -26.24 -10.94
N VAL A 69 -0.56 -26.64 -11.97
CA VAL A 69 -1.02 -26.56 -13.38
C VAL A 69 -2.23 -27.44 -13.70
N ASN A 70 -2.55 -28.39 -12.84
CA ASN A 70 -3.69 -29.30 -12.95
C ASN A 70 -4.87 -28.95 -12.03
N ASP A 71 -4.74 -27.87 -11.25
CA ASP A 71 -5.85 -27.38 -10.41
C ASP A 71 -6.90 -26.65 -11.27
N GLU A 72 -8.13 -26.55 -10.75
CA GLU A 72 -9.17 -25.74 -11.36
C GLU A 72 -8.74 -24.27 -11.41
N GLU A 73 -8.95 -23.62 -12.55
CA GLU A 73 -8.65 -22.20 -12.74
C GLU A 73 -9.44 -21.33 -11.75
N VAL A 74 -8.84 -20.21 -11.35
CA VAL A 74 -9.55 -19.18 -10.58
C VAL A 74 -10.34 -18.27 -11.50
N ALA A 75 -11.60 -17.99 -11.13
CA ALA A 75 -12.50 -17.12 -11.85
C ALA A 75 -12.52 -15.71 -11.24
N ALA A 76 -12.39 -14.66 -12.07
CA ALA A 76 -12.58 -13.29 -11.62
C ALA A 76 -14.06 -12.90 -11.62
N PHE A 77 -14.55 -12.43 -10.48
CA PHE A 77 -15.90 -11.89 -10.30
C PHE A 77 -15.80 -10.38 -10.07
N PRO A 78 -16.07 -9.56 -11.11
CA PRO A 78 -16.02 -8.11 -11.00
C PRO A 78 -17.03 -7.57 -10.00
N ASP A 79 -16.62 -6.62 -9.19
CA ASP A 79 -17.51 -5.88 -8.29
C ASP A 79 -18.15 -4.71 -9.07
N PRO A 80 -19.46 -4.73 -9.34
CA PRO A 80 -20.13 -3.68 -10.12
C PRO A 80 -20.05 -2.29 -9.46
N ALA A 81 -19.88 -2.24 -8.13
CA ALA A 81 -19.75 -0.97 -7.40
C ALA A 81 -18.44 -0.23 -7.72
N THR A 82 -17.45 -0.93 -8.28
CA THR A 82 -16.13 -0.37 -8.64
C THR A 82 -16.04 0.11 -10.08
N ALA A 83 -17.13 0.00 -10.88
CA ALA A 83 -17.17 0.36 -12.28
C ALA A 83 -16.55 1.74 -12.53
N THR A 84 -15.44 1.80 -13.25
CA THR A 84 -14.72 3.03 -13.56
C THR A 84 -14.35 3.04 -15.03
N ILE A 85 -14.93 3.97 -15.81
CA ILE A 85 -14.50 4.21 -17.19
C ILE A 85 -13.11 4.86 -17.12
N LEU A 86 -12.13 4.31 -17.85
CA LEU A 86 -10.77 4.84 -17.84
C LEU A 86 -10.75 6.23 -18.45
N PRO A 87 -10.40 7.29 -17.70
CA PRO A 87 -10.43 8.67 -18.24
C PRO A 87 -9.49 8.86 -19.43
N TRP A 88 -8.38 8.15 -19.48
CA TRP A 88 -7.41 8.18 -20.58
C TRP A 88 -7.74 7.23 -21.75
N ARG A 89 -8.75 6.37 -21.60
CA ARG A 89 -9.22 5.41 -22.61
C ARG A 89 -10.72 5.12 -22.41
N PRO A 90 -11.60 6.06 -22.81
CA PRO A 90 -13.04 6.00 -22.48
C PRO A 90 -13.81 4.81 -23.06
N GLU A 91 -13.22 4.07 -24.00
CA GLU A 91 -13.81 2.83 -24.51
C GLU A 91 -13.64 1.63 -23.58
N VAL A 92 -12.91 1.76 -22.47
CA VAL A 92 -12.63 0.68 -21.52
C VAL A 92 -13.12 1.04 -20.13
N ALA A 93 -13.82 0.10 -19.49
CA ALA A 93 -14.18 0.19 -18.07
C ALA A 93 -13.33 -0.80 -17.25
N TRP A 94 -12.91 -0.38 -16.09
CA TRP A 94 -12.18 -1.15 -15.09
C TRP A 94 -13.10 -1.55 -13.93
N PHE A 95 -12.90 -2.78 -13.41
CA PHE A 95 -13.59 -3.31 -12.25
C PHE A 95 -12.59 -4.00 -11.33
N ALA A 96 -12.61 -3.72 -10.02
CA ALA A 96 -11.95 -4.57 -9.05
C ALA A 96 -12.71 -5.90 -8.94
N SER A 97 -11.99 -7.02 -8.87
CA SER A 97 -12.60 -8.35 -8.86
C SER A 97 -12.15 -9.16 -7.65
N ASP A 98 -13.08 -9.97 -7.13
CA ASP A 98 -12.75 -11.07 -6.23
C ASP A 98 -12.41 -12.31 -7.07
N LEU A 99 -11.44 -13.11 -6.64
CA LEU A 99 -11.22 -14.43 -7.22
C LEU A 99 -12.10 -15.47 -6.54
N HIS A 100 -12.62 -16.41 -7.33
CA HIS A 100 -13.37 -17.57 -6.87
C HIS A 100 -12.74 -18.84 -7.44
N CYS A 101 -12.87 -19.92 -6.70
CA CYS A 101 -12.48 -21.27 -7.12
C CYS A 101 -13.53 -22.25 -6.59
N HIS A 102 -13.88 -23.30 -7.36
CA HIS A 102 -14.94 -24.26 -7.00
C HIS A 102 -16.28 -23.58 -6.62
N GLY A 103 -16.62 -22.46 -7.25
CA GLY A 103 -17.86 -21.72 -7.00
C GLY A 103 -17.91 -20.91 -5.71
N ALA A 104 -16.82 -20.81 -4.96
CA ALA A 104 -16.71 -20.06 -3.72
C ALA A 104 -15.58 -19.00 -3.77
N PRO A 105 -15.63 -17.94 -2.94
CA PRO A 105 -14.52 -16.99 -2.83
C PRO A 105 -13.20 -17.71 -2.55
N PHE A 106 -12.18 -17.41 -3.37
CA PHE A 106 -10.86 -18.04 -3.26
C PHE A 106 -10.13 -17.54 -2.01
N PRO A 107 -9.77 -18.43 -1.05
CA PRO A 107 -9.20 -18.01 0.22
C PRO A 107 -7.88 -17.24 0.12
N ALA A 108 -7.11 -17.49 -0.95
CA ALA A 108 -5.83 -16.83 -1.22
C ALA A 108 -5.97 -15.54 -2.07
N CYS A 109 -7.18 -15.07 -2.35
CA CYS A 109 -7.38 -13.78 -2.99
C CYS A 109 -7.16 -12.63 -1.99
N SER A 110 -6.23 -11.72 -2.28
CA SER A 110 -5.89 -10.58 -1.41
C SER A 110 -7.11 -9.72 -1.05
N ARG A 111 -7.97 -9.42 -2.02
CA ARG A 111 -9.19 -8.62 -1.81
C ARG A 111 -10.20 -9.35 -0.92
N VAL A 112 -10.35 -10.66 -1.07
CA VAL A 112 -11.20 -11.51 -0.23
C VAL A 112 -10.66 -11.57 1.21
N ILE A 113 -9.34 -11.62 1.39
CA ILE A 113 -8.70 -11.58 2.71
C ILE A 113 -9.05 -10.28 3.43
N LEU A 114 -8.94 -9.13 2.78
CA LEU A 114 -9.33 -7.84 3.37
C LEU A 114 -10.81 -7.80 3.70
N LYS A 115 -11.68 -8.25 2.80
CA LYS A 115 -13.15 -8.29 3.02
C LYS A 115 -13.52 -9.11 4.27
N ARG A 116 -12.82 -10.22 4.54
CA ARG A 116 -13.04 -11.01 5.78
C ARG A 116 -12.69 -10.20 7.03
N GLN A 117 -11.62 -9.42 7.01
CA GLN A 117 -11.25 -8.59 8.16
C GLN A 117 -12.18 -7.39 8.34
N ILE A 118 -12.65 -6.79 7.24
CA ILE A 118 -13.67 -5.73 7.27
C ILE A 118 -14.98 -6.26 7.87
N GLU A 119 -15.39 -7.46 7.51
CA GLU A 119 -16.61 -8.07 8.09
C GLU A 119 -16.44 -8.35 9.59
N ALA A 120 -15.27 -8.83 10.03
CA ALA A 120 -14.96 -8.98 11.46
C ALA A 120 -14.99 -7.64 12.21
N ALA A 121 -14.46 -6.57 11.63
CA ALA A 121 -14.55 -5.22 12.18
C ALA A 121 -16.00 -4.75 12.29
N LYS A 122 -16.81 -4.97 11.26
CA LYS A 122 -18.23 -4.62 11.22
C LYS A 122 -19.04 -5.36 12.30
N GLN A 123 -18.75 -6.64 12.51
CA GLN A 123 -19.38 -7.43 13.59
C GLN A 123 -18.99 -6.90 14.98
N ALA A 124 -17.79 -6.30 15.12
CA ALA A 124 -17.37 -5.60 16.33
C ALA A 124 -17.91 -4.15 16.43
N GLY A 125 -18.71 -3.70 15.47
CA GLY A 125 -19.31 -2.36 15.44
C GLY A 125 -18.42 -1.27 14.84
N PHE A 126 -17.39 -1.63 14.05
CA PHE A 126 -16.43 -0.69 13.50
C PHE A 126 -16.42 -0.65 11.97
N ILE A 127 -16.23 0.56 11.43
CA ILE A 127 -15.85 0.80 10.03
C ILE A 127 -14.37 1.18 10.02
N PHE A 128 -13.56 0.49 9.24
CA PHE A 128 -12.14 0.79 9.08
C PHE A 128 -11.93 1.76 7.93
N ASN A 129 -11.46 2.97 8.25
CA ASN A 129 -11.09 4.00 7.31
C ASN A 129 -9.58 3.97 7.05
N LEU A 130 -9.20 4.16 5.80
CA LEU A 130 -7.82 4.15 5.35
C LEU A 130 -7.58 5.31 4.38
N GLY A 131 -6.52 6.08 4.62
CA GLY A 131 -5.89 6.98 3.66
C GLY A 131 -4.49 6.46 3.35
N ILE A 132 -4.03 6.59 2.12
CA ILE A 132 -2.67 6.19 1.75
C ILE A 132 -1.98 7.37 1.09
N GLU A 133 -0.94 7.90 1.73
CA GLU A 133 0.00 8.84 1.12
C GLU A 133 0.82 8.11 0.07
N THR A 134 0.87 8.63 -1.16
CA THR A 134 1.44 7.88 -2.30
C THR A 134 2.71 8.55 -2.81
N GLU A 135 3.88 8.09 -2.33
CA GLU A 135 5.18 8.55 -2.82
C GLU A 135 5.66 7.69 -4.00
N PHE A 136 6.15 8.33 -5.06
CA PHE A 136 6.65 7.63 -6.25
C PHE A 136 7.63 8.51 -7.03
N PHE A 137 8.46 7.87 -7.89
CA PHE A 137 9.32 8.60 -8.81
C PHE A 137 8.72 8.61 -10.21
N VAL A 138 8.89 9.72 -10.94
CA VAL A 138 8.62 9.82 -12.38
C VAL A 138 9.94 10.06 -13.11
N LEU A 139 10.28 9.14 -14.01
CA LEU A 139 11.60 8.99 -14.61
C LEU A 139 11.50 8.94 -16.13
N LYS A 140 12.65 9.11 -16.78
CA LYS A 140 12.91 8.83 -18.19
C LYS A 140 14.29 8.19 -18.34
N ASP A 141 14.56 7.58 -19.49
CA ASP A 141 15.88 7.08 -19.78
C ASP A 141 16.83 8.23 -20.16
N GLY A 142 17.97 8.29 -19.49
CA GLY A 142 19.05 9.20 -19.82
C GLY A 142 19.83 8.77 -21.07
N PRO A 143 20.82 9.58 -21.50
CA PRO A 143 21.63 9.29 -22.70
C PRO A 143 22.41 7.97 -22.62
N ASP A 144 22.70 7.50 -21.40
CA ASP A 144 23.41 6.24 -21.13
C ASP A 144 22.44 5.06 -20.85
N GLY A 145 21.14 5.26 -21.07
CA GLY A 145 20.09 4.27 -20.81
C GLY A 145 19.77 4.08 -19.33
N LYS A 146 20.35 4.89 -18.43
CA LYS A 146 20.01 4.83 -17.00
C LYS A 146 18.85 5.74 -16.67
N PRO A 147 18.03 5.36 -15.66
CA PRO A 147 16.92 6.19 -15.22
C PRO A 147 17.41 7.53 -14.64
N VAL A 148 16.77 8.61 -15.10
CA VAL A 148 16.98 9.98 -14.61
C VAL A 148 15.61 10.63 -14.32
N PRO A 149 15.54 11.69 -13.48
CA PRO A 149 14.29 12.43 -13.25
C PRO A 149 13.64 12.89 -14.56
N ALA A 150 12.30 12.86 -14.62
CA ALA A 150 11.53 13.29 -15.79
C ALA A 150 11.76 14.78 -16.11
N GLY A 151 11.73 15.66 -15.09
CA GLY A 151 12.02 17.07 -15.21
C GLY A 151 13.50 17.33 -15.48
N ALA A 152 13.82 18.12 -16.50
CA ALA A 152 15.20 18.40 -16.87
C ALA A 152 15.93 19.32 -15.86
N ARG A 153 15.17 20.17 -15.16
CA ARG A 153 15.66 21.12 -14.15
C ARG A 153 15.48 20.61 -12.71
N ASP A 154 14.89 19.45 -12.54
CA ASP A 154 14.70 18.79 -11.25
C ASP A 154 15.96 18.05 -10.84
N ASN A 155 16.92 18.79 -10.26
CA ASN A 155 18.27 18.31 -10.00
C ASN A 155 18.89 18.81 -8.69
N LEU A 156 18.11 19.40 -7.80
CA LEU A 156 18.61 19.85 -6.50
C LEU A 156 18.95 18.65 -5.60
N ALA A 157 20.05 18.73 -4.88
CA ALA A 157 20.46 17.70 -3.93
C ALA A 157 19.48 17.53 -2.75
N LYS A 158 18.72 18.60 -2.43
CA LYS A 158 17.62 18.62 -1.47
C LYS A 158 16.43 19.25 -2.18
N ALA A 159 15.67 18.41 -2.86
CA ALA A 159 14.62 18.83 -3.76
C ALA A 159 13.25 19.04 -3.08
N ALA A 160 13.10 18.65 -1.80
CA ALA A 160 11.85 18.79 -1.09
C ALA A 160 11.23 20.20 -1.26
N TYR A 161 9.99 20.22 -1.74
CA TYR A 161 9.21 21.45 -1.98
C TYR A 161 9.79 22.40 -3.06
N ASP A 162 10.68 21.89 -3.95
CA ASP A 162 11.27 22.73 -5.01
C ASP A 162 10.22 23.13 -6.05
N VAL A 163 9.99 24.46 -6.15
CA VAL A 163 9.02 25.03 -7.08
C VAL A 163 9.43 24.82 -8.53
N VAL A 164 10.74 24.87 -8.84
CA VAL A 164 11.23 24.74 -10.23
C VAL A 164 11.08 23.29 -10.70
N GLY A 165 11.49 22.33 -9.88
CA GLY A 165 11.30 20.90 -10.16
C GLY A 165 9.82 20.55 -10.31
N PHE A 166 8.97 21.12 -9.47
CA PHE A 166 7.54 20.94 -9.52
C PHE A 166 6.94 21.46 -10.84
N LEU A 167 7.23 22.74 -11.21
CA LEU A 167 6.72 23.37 -12.43
C LEU A 167 7.26 22.74 -13.71
N ASP A 168 8.45 22.14 -13.66
CA ASP A 168 9.03 21.41 -14.79
C ASP A 168 8.27 20.09 -15.10
N ASN A 169 7.54 19.56 -14.11
CA ASN A 169 6.73 18.38 -14.21
C ASN A 169 5.22 18.69 -14.37
N TYR A 170 4.82 19.98 -14.39
CA TYR A 170 3.44 20.43 -14.37
C TYR A 170 2.51 19.76 -15.41
N PRO A 171 2.89 19.50 -16.68
CA PRO A 171 1.94 18.98 -17.68
C PRO A 171 1.30 17.63 -17.31
N TRP A 172 2.11 16.65 -16.90
CA TRP A 172 1.59 15.34 -16.50
C TRP A 172 0.93 15.39 -15.12
N LEU A 173 1.42 16.23 -14.24
CA LEU A 173 0.90 16.45 -12.91
C LEU A 173 -0.52 17.02 -12.94
N ASP A 174 -0.76 18.06 -13.73
CA ASP A 174 -2.09 18.66 -13.92
C ASP A 174 -3.09 17.65 -14.47
N GLU A 175 -2.69 16.84 -15.46
CA GLU A 175 -3.52 15.77 -15.99
C GLU A 175 -3.84 14.71 -14.92
N LEU A 176 -2.87 14.33 -14.09
CA LEU A 176 -3.06 13.35 -13.02
C LEU A 176 -4.06 13.86 -11.98
N VAL A 177 -3.82 15.07 -11.44
CA VAL A 177 -4.68 15.68 -10.42
C VAL A 177 -6.10 15.92 -10.96
N SER A 178 -6.22 16.45 -12.18
CA SER A 178 -7.51 16.65 -12.84
C SER A 178 -8.27 15.34 -13.04
N THR A 179 -7.55 14.27 -13.40
CA THR A 179 -8.12 12.92 -13.57
C THR A 179 -8.63 12.37 -12.24
N MET A 180 -7.82 12.46 -11.17
CA MET A 180 -8.19 11.99 -9.83
C MET A 180 -9.40 12.76 -9.30
N ASN A 181 -9.43 14.08 -9.46
CA ASN A 181 -10.57 14.92 -9.05
C ASN A 181 -11.83 14.63 -9.89
N GLY A 182 -11.68 14.34 -11.19
CA GLY A 182 -12.76 13.88 -12.06
C GLY A 182 -13.35 12.53 -11.61
N LEU A 183 -12.59 11.71 -10.92
CA LEU A 183 -13.04 10.46 -10.28
C LEU A 183 -13.60 10.67 -8.86
N GLY A 184 -13.64 11.91 -8.36
CA GLY A 184 -14.14 12.25 -7.03
C GLY A 184 -13.20 11.84 -5.89
N TRP A 185 -11.88 11.86 -6.13
CA TRP A 185 -10.91 11.49 -5.09
C TRP A 185 -10.47 12.65 -4.22
N ASP A 186 -10.80 13.89 -4.61
CA ASP A 186 -10.53 15.14 -3.88
C ASP A 186 -9.05 15.26 -3.45
N VAL A 187 -8.19 15.52 -4.46
CA VAL A 187 -6.75 15.74 -4.22
C VAL A 187 -6.58 17.12 -3.57
N TYR A 188 -6.05 17.13 -2.34
CA TYR A 188 -5.86 18.36 -1.57
C TYR A 188 -4.39 18.79 -1.43
N SER A 189 -3.43 17.89 -1.72
CA SER A 189 -2.00 18.21 -1.79
C SER A 189 -1.31 17.37 -2.85
N PHE A 190 -0.29 17.96 -3.43
CA PHE A 190 0.65 17.29 -4.30
C PHE A 190 2.04 17.88 -4.02
N ASP A 191 2.95 17.07 -3.49
CA ASP A 191 4.23 17.55 -3.01
C ASP A 191 5.39 17.05 -3.88
N HIS A 192 6.41 17.91 -4.07
CA HIS A 192 7.72 17.47 -4.51
C HIS A 192 8.49 16.94 -3.30
N GLU A 193 8.82 15.67 -3.35
CA GLU A 193 9.50 14.97 -2.26
C GLU A 193 11.02 15.25 -2.21
N ASP A 194 11.73 14.65 -1.25
CA ASP A 194 13.13 14.95 -0.91
C ASP A 194 14.14 14.62 -2.03
N ALA A 195 13.74 13.83 -3.02
CA ALA A 195 14.62 13.44 -4.12
C ALA A 195 14.17 14.01 -5.48
N PRO A 196 15.09 14.34 -6.39
CA PRO A 196 14.74 14.69 -7.76
C PRO A 196 13.89 13.62 -8.44
N GLY A 197 12.78 14.04 -9.06
CA GLY A 197 11.80 13.16 -9.69
C GLY A 197 10.89 12.42 -8.74
N GLN A 198 10.92 12.71 -7.45
CA GLN A 198 10.05 12.10 -6.43
C GLN A 198 8.89 13.03 -6.08
N PHE A 199 7.69 12.46 -6.02
CA PHE A 199 6.45 13.18 -5.77
C PHE A 199 5.58 12.41 -4.78
N GLU A 200 4.74 13.15 -4.04
CA GLU A 200 3.68 12.60 -3.18
C GLU A 200 2.33 13.17 -3.62
N THR A 201 1.30 12.34 -3.54
CA THR A 201 -0.08 12.76 -3.80
C THR A 201 -0.96 12.40 -2.63
N ASP A 202 -1.62 13.43 -2.08
CA ASP A 202 -2.58 13.32 -0.99
C ASP A 202 -4.01 13.56 -1.46
N PHE A 203 -4.89 12.62 -1.17
CA PHE A 203 -6.30 12.68 -1.53
C PHE A 203 -7.18 12.08 -0.44
N ASP A 204 -8.48 12.35 -0.49
CA ASP A 204 -9.42 11.97 0.55
C ASP A 204 -9.40 10.46 0.85
N TYR A 205 -9.35 10.15 2.16
CA TYR A 205 -9.48 8.77 2.65
C TYR A 205 -10.84 8.16 2.30
N ALA A 206 -10.91 6.84 2.34
CA ALA A 206 -12.14 6.07 2.14
C ALA A 206 -12.20 4.91 3.13
N ASP A 207 -13.26 4.09 3.06
CA ASP A 207 -13.19 2.77 3.67
C ASP A 207 -12.03 1.95 3.08
N ALA A 208 -11.49 1.02 3.87
CA ALA A 208 -10.25 0.33 3.51
C ALA A 208 -10.33 -0.47 2.21
N LEU A 209 -11.49 -1.02 1.84
CA LEU A 209 -11.65 -1.74 0.58
C LEU A 209 -11.57 -0.78 -0.61
N THR A 210 -12.34 0.31 -0.55
CA THR A 210 -12.32 1.38 -1.57
C THR A 210 -10.92 1.98 -1.73
N MET A 211 -10.20 2.26 -0.63
CA MET A 211 -8.85 2.81 -0.70
C MET A 211 -7.85 1.81 -1.30
N SER A 212 -7.95 0.53 -0.96
CA SER A 212 -7.10 -0.51 -1.55
C SER A 212 -7.36 -0.67 -3.06
N ASP A 213 -8.63 -0.63 -3.49
CA ASP A 213 -9.02 -0.60 -4.89
C ASP A 213 -8.45 0.66 -5.59
N ARG A 214 -8.55 1.85 -4.95
CA ARG A 214 -7.99 3.11 -5.47
C ARG A 214 -6.48 3.06 -5.65
N LEU A 215 -5.72 2.49 -4.70
CA LEU A 215 -4.26 2.41 -4.83
C LEU A 215 -3.84 1.53 -6.01
N THR A 216 -4.52 0.40 -6.24
CA THR A 216 -4.21 -0.45 -7.40
C THR A 216 -4.53 0.25 -8.72
N PHE A 217 -5.64 0.98 -8.77
CA PHE A 217 -6.03 1.81 -9.91
C PHE A 217 -5.11 3.02 -10.09
N PHE A 218 -4.68 3.68 -9.02
CA PHE A 218 -3.73 4.79 -9.03
C PHE A 218 -2.43 4.42 -9.72
N ARG A 219 -1.86 3.26 -9.38
CA ARG A 219 -0.62 2.77 -10.03
C ARG A 219 -0.79 2.58 -11.54
N LEU A 220 -1.94 2.11 -11.99
CA LEU A 220 -2.27 2.02 -13.41
C LEU A 220 -2.39 3.42 -14.03
N MET A 221 -3.16 4.30 -13.39
CA MET A 221 -3.41 5.67 -13.86
C MET A 221 -2.11 6.47 -14.03
N VAL A 222 -1.22 6.46 -13.04
CA VAL A 222 0.06 7.18 -13.13
C VAL A 222 0.91 6.64 -14.29
N LYS A 223 0.97 5.32 -14.49
CA LYS A 223 1.68 4.70 -15.62
C LYS A 223 1.14 5.17 -16.97
N GLU A 224 -0.17 5.15 -17.15
CA GLU A 224 -0.82 5.52 -18.41
C GLU A 224 -0.70 7.03 -18.70
N ILE A 225 -0.83 7.87 -17.69
CA ILE A 225 -0.72 9.33 -17.86
C ILE A 225 0.73 9.71 -18.16
N THR A 226 1.70 9.29 -17.36
CA THR A 226 3.11 9.69 -17.56
C THR A 226 3.68 9.18 -18.89
N ALA A 227 3.21 8.00 -19.38
CA ALA A 227 3.63 7.46 -20.67
C ALA A 227 3.27 8.39 -21.86
N LYS A 228 2.20 9.18 -21.78
CA LYS A 228 1.85 10.17 -22.82
C LYS A 228 2.89 11.27 -22.99
N TYR A 229 3.67 11.51 -21.93
CA TYR A 229 4.74 12.52 -21.89
C TYR A 229 6.14 11.93 -22.12
N GLY A 230 6.22 10.63 -22.43
CA GLY A 230 7.49 9.94 -22.63
C GLY A 230 8.21 9.59 -21.33
N PHE A 231 7.48 9.52 -20.20
CA PHE A 231 7.98 9.22 -18.88
C PHE A 231 7.44 7.89 -18.37
N TYR A 232 8.06 7.36 -17.33
CA TYR A 232 7.53 6.20 -16.60
C TYR A 232 7.66 6.39 -15.09
N PRO A 233 6.66 5.98 -14.30
CA PRO A 233 6.75 6.02 -12.85
C PRO A 233 7.41 4.75 -12.32
N THR A 234 8.03 4.85 -11.14
CA THR A 234 8.37 3.66 -10.36
C THR A 234 7.81 3.77 -8.94
N PHE A 235 7.19 2.68 -8.52
CA PHE A 235 6.71 2.44 -7.15
C PHE A 235 7.68 1.53 -6.38
N MET A 236 8.92 1.46 -6.81
CA MET A 236 9.98 0.74 -6.11
C MET A 236 10.29 1.46 -4.79
N PRO A 237 10.33 0.74 -3.64
CA PRO A 237 10.53 1.37 -2.32
C PRO A 237 11.83 2.18 -2.20
N LYS A 238 12.90 1.77 -2.89
CA LYS A 238 14.21 2.45 -2.88
C LYS A 238 14.88 2.31 -4.23
N PRO A 239 14.51 3.11 -5.25
CA PRO A 239 15.10 2.98 -6.59
C PRO A 239 16.55 3.48 -6.66
N PHE A 240 16.93 4.46 -5.83
CA PHE A 240 18.26 5.05 -5.83
C PHE A 240 18.89 5.00 -4.43
N ALA A 241 20.14 4.52 -4.36
CA ALA A 241 20.84 4.35 -3.08
C ALA A 241 21.09 5.69 -2.35
N GLN A 242 21.33 6.78 -3.10
CA GLN A 242 21.65 8.11 -2.58
C GLN A 242 20.44 8.97 -2.21
N TYR A 243 19.22 8.60 -2.62
CA TYR A 243 18.01 9.38 -2.37
C TYR A 243 17.15 8.75 -1.25
N THR A 244 16.10 9.45 -0.82
CA THR A 244 15.04 8.89 0.02
C THR A 244 14.31 7.75 -0.70
N GLY A 245 13.62 6.90 0.05
CA GLY A 245 12.75 5.88 -0.51
C GLY A 245 11.31 6.37 -0.60
N SER A 246 10.46 5.62 -1.29
CA SER A 246 9.04 5.93 -1.47
C SER A 246 8.18 5.18 -0.45
N GLY A 247 7.52 5.93 0.42
CA GLY A 247 6.53 5.45 1.37
C GLY A 247 5.15 5.27 0.70
N GLY A 248 4.33 4.49 1.36
CA GLY A 248 2.90 4.39 1.11
C GLY A 248 2.22 4.42 2.47
N HIS A 249 2.28 5.59 3.15
CA HIS A 249 1.94 5.65 4.56
C HIS A 249 0.45 5.39 4.79
N PHE A 250 0.12 4.43 5.65
CA PHE A 250 -1.26 4.09 5.96
C PHE A 250 -1.78 4.97 7.09
N ASN A 251 -2.68 5.89 6.79
CA ASN A 251 -3.44 6.70 7.72
C ASN A 251 -4.73 5.98 8.10
N MET A 252 -4.84 5.54 9.34
CA MET A 252 -5.88 4.62 9.80
C MET A 252 -6.75 5.24 10.89
N SER A 253 -8.05 4.98 10.83
CA SER A 253 -8.98 5.27 11.91
C SER A 253 -10.14 4.27 11.91
N LEU A 254 -10.84 4.17 13.05
CA LEU A 254 -12.11 3.45 13.15
C LEU A 254 -13.25 4.45 13.30
N ALA A 255 -14.38 4.14 12.67
CA ALA A 255 -15.62 4.87 12.85
C ALA A 255 -16.75 3.93 13.30
N ASP A 256 -17.79 4.50 13.89
CA ASP A 256 -19.04 3.79 14.14
C ASP A 256 -19.95 3.73 12.89
N ALA A 257 -21.09 3.09 13.00
CA ALA A 257 -22.07 2.94 11.91
C ALA A 257 -22.63 4.30 11.42
N ALA A 258 -22.55 5.36 12.23
CA ALA A 258 -22.94 6.72 11.86
C ALA A 258 -21.80 7.50 11.19
N GLY A 259 -20.61 6.91 11.05
CA GLY A 259 -19.43 7.54 10.48
C GLY A 259 -18.67 8.45 11.45
N LYS A 260 -19.00 8.41 12.75
CA LYS A 260 -18.26 9.18 13.77
C LYS A 260 -16.88 8.54 13.99
N ASN A 261 -15.84 9.34 13.88
CA ASN A 261 -14.47 8.91 14.19
C ASN A 261 -14.33 8.53 15.67
N LEU A 262 -13.92 7.29 15.93
CA LEU A 262 -13.76 6.74 17.30
C LEU A 262 -12.34 6.91 17.83
N PHE A 263 -11.40 7.38 17.01
CA PHE A 263 -10.03 7.65 17.44
C PHE A 263 -9.85 9.08 17.99
N ALA A 264 -10.71 10.02 17.59
CA ALA A 264 -10.60 11.41 18.03
C ALA A 264 -11.04 11.57 19.50
N GLU A 265 -10.20 12.26 20.32
CA GLU A 265 -10.47 12.58 21.72
C GLU A 265 -9.82 13.90 22.11
N THR A 266 -10.63 14.84 22.57
CA THR A 266 -10.15 16.18 22.98
C THR A 266 -9.51 16.20 24.36
N ASN A 267 -9.94 15.30 25.24
CA ASN A 267 -9.45 15.18 26.63
C ASN A 267 -8.41 14.05 26.79
N ASP A 268 -7.59 13.85 25.77
CA ASP A 268 -6.55 12.82 25.76
C ASP A 268 -5.49 13.12 26.83
N PRO A 269 -5.24 12.21 27.79
CA PRO A 269 -4.25 12.41 28.86
C PRO A 269 -2.81 12.48 28.35
N HIS A 270 -2.53 12.02 27.13
CA HIS A 270 -1.22 12.12 26.50
C HIS A 270 -1.10 13.32 25.56
N GLY A 271 -2.17 14.09 25.37
CA GLY A 271 -2.17 15.30 24.55
C GLY A 271 -1.98 15.06 23.03
N CYS A 272 -2.21 13.83 22.54
CA CYS A 272 -2.09 13.48 21.13
C CYS A 272 -3.41 13.61 20.36
N GLY A 273 -4.52 13.90 21.04
CA GLY A 273 -5.85 13.95 20.45
C GLY A 273 -6.39 12.56 20.07
N LEU A 274 -5.97 11.51 20.78
CA LEU A 274 -6.31 10.12 20.48
C LEU A 274 -7.08 9.49 21.65
N SER A 275 -8.14 8.75 21.32
CA SER A 275 -8.95 8.02 22.29
C SER A 275 -8.22 6.78 22.83
N ARG A 276 -8.72 6.24 23.97
CA ARG A 276 -8.26 4.96 24.49
C ARG A 276 -8.32 3.84 23.43
N LEU A 277 -9.37 3.81 22.63
CA LEU A 277 -9.54 2.83 21.55
C LEU A 277 -8.44 2.97 20.50
N GLY A 278 -8.04 4.20 20.14
CA GLY A 278 -6.92 4.45 19.24
C GLY A 278 -5.58 3.97 19.81
N TYR A 279 -5.33 4.14 21.13
CA TYR A 279 -4.13 3.61 21.79
C TYR A 279 -4.12 2.08 21.83
N GLN A 280 -5.25 1.45 22.09
CA GLN A 280 -5.36 0.00 22.04
C GLN A 280 -5.08 -0.56 20.63
N PHE A 281 -5.57 0.13 19.61
CA PHE A 281 -5.25 -0.19 18.20
C PHE A 281 -3.74 -0.11 17.92
N ILE A 282 -3.09 0.99 18.36
CA ILE A 282 -1.63 1.15 18.28
C ILE A 282 -0.92 -0.02 18.95
N ALA A 283 -1.33 -0.38 20.17
CA ALA A 283 -0.69 -1.46 20.93
C ALA A 283 -0.76 -2.81 20.20
N GLY A 284 -1.91 -3.12 19.59
CA GLY A 284 -2.08 -4.31 18.76
C GLY A 284 -1.15 -4.31 17.55
N VAL A 285 -1.08 -3.20 16.81
CA VAL A 285 -0.18 -3.08 15.66
C VAL A 285 1.30 -3.21 16.08
N LEU A 286 1.71 -2.59 17.18
CA LEU A 286 3.09 -2.69 17.67
C LEU A 286 3.46 -4.10 18.12
N LYS A 287 2.53 -4.84 18.72
CA LYS A 287 2.72 -6.24 19.11
C LYS A 287 3.10 -7.14 17.93
N HIS A 288 2.51 -6.90 16.78
CA HIS A 288 2.72 -7.67 15.55
C HIS A 288 3.64 -6.97 14.54
N ALA A 289 4.27 -5.84 14.90
CA ALA A 289 5.03 -5.00 13.99
C ALA A 289 6.08 -5.75 13.14
N PRO A 290 6.90 -6.70 13.70
CA PRO A 290 7.86 -7.44 12.90
C PRO A 290 7.20 -8.29 11.80
N ALA A 291 6.09 -8.95 12.12
CA ALA A 291 5.34 -9.76 11.15
C ALA A 291 4.64 -8.89 10.10
N ILE A 292 4.02 -7.79 10.54
CA ILE A 292 3.34 -6.83 9.65
C ILE A 292 4.31 -6.29 8.60
N CYS A 293 5.59 -6.07 8.94
CA CYS A 293 6.60 -5.60 7.98
C CYS A 293 6.71 -6.51 6.74
N ALA A 294 6.52 -7.83 6.87
CA ALA A 294 6.56 -8.72 5.72
C ALA A 294 5.49 -8.39 4.65
N ALA A 295 4.35 -7.82 5.04
CA ALA A 295 3.25 -7.47 4.13
C ALA A 295 3.27 -6.01 3.68
N ILE A 296 3.75 -5.07 4.51
CA ILE A 296 3.75 -3.64 4.21
C ILE A 296 5.10 -3.12 3.67
N ALA A 297 6.17 -3.90 3.85
CA ALA A 297 7.51 -3.70 3.29
C ALA A 297 7.97 -5.04 2.66
N PRO A 298 7.30 -5.49 1.57
CA PRO A 298 7.25 -6.90 1.20
C PRO A 298 8.40 -7.37 0.29
N THR A 299 9.39 -6.54 0.01
CA THR A 299 10.47 -6.86 -0.94
C THR A 299 11.86 -6.72 -0.29
N VAL A 300 12.87 -7.37 -0.87
CA VAL A 300 14.27 -7.14 -0.45
C VAL A 300 14.67 -5.67 -0.57
N ASN A 301 14.06 -4.94 -1.50
CA ASN A 301 14.30 -3.52 -1.71
C ASN A 301 13.67 -2.64 -0.62
N SER A 302 12.55 -3.05 -0.02
CA SER A 302 11.87 -2.36 1.08
C SER A 302 12.81 -2.07 2.26
N TYR A 303 13.69 -3.01 2.58
CA TYR A 303 14.64 -2.89 3.70
C TYR A 303 15.85 -2.02 3.38
N LYS A 304 16.04 -1.60 2.12
CA LYS A 304 16.96 -0.52 1.74
C LYS A 304 16.35 0.87 1.98
N ARG A 305 15.01 0.95 2.15
CA ARG A 305 14.30 2.15 2.61
C ARG A 305 14.30 2.24 4.13
N LEU A 306 14.03 1.15 4.85
CA LEU A 306 13.93 1.11 6.32
C LEU A 306 15.31 1.16 7.00
N ILE A 307 16.11 2.17 6.68
CA ILE A 307 17.46 2.42 7.21
C ILE A 307 17.58 3.83 7.78
N ARG A 308 18.46 4.00 8.76
CA ARG A 308 18.64 5.28 9.47
C ARG A 308 19.27 6.37 8.60
N ARG A 309 20.21 6.02 7.71
CA ARG A 309 21.00 6.96 6.90
C ARG A 309 21.08 6.42 5.47
N GLY A 310 21.36 7.31 4.51
CA GLY A 310 21.53 6.91 3.11
C GLY A 310 20.81 7.82 2.12
N ALA A 311 20.39 9.01 2.55
CA ALA A 311 19.89 10.07 1.69
C ALA A 311 20.81 11.30 1.76
N ALA A 312 20.77 12.14 0.72
CA ALA A 312 21.54 13.38 0.64
C ALA A 312 21.18 14.37 1.76
N SER A 313 19.94 14.34 2.24
CA SER A 313 19.44 15.11 3.39
C SER A 313 20.02 14.65 4.75
N GLY A 314 20.70 13.50 4.81
CA GLY A 314 21.33 12.93 6.00
C GLY A 314 20.52 11.85 6.71
N PHE A 315 19.18 11.90 6.67
CA PHE A 315 18.26 10.88 7.21
C PHE A 315 17.29 10.44 6.14
N THR A 316 16.82 9.20 6.25
CA THR A 316 15.85 8.62 5.29
C THR A 316 14.41 8.92 5.66
N TRP A 317 14.16 9.50 6.86
CA TRP A 317 12.84 9.75 7.45
C TRP A 317 11.98 8.48 7.61
N ALA A 318 12.52 7.31 7.25
CA ALA A 318 11.87 6.03 7.42
C ALA A 318 12.06 5.51 8.86
N PRO A 319 11.03 4.92 9.49
CA PRO A 319 11.14 4.37 10.82
C PRO A 319 12.00 3.11 10.84
N ILE A 320 12.75 2.93 11.93
CA ILE A 320 13.54 1.72 12.16
C ILE A 320 13.21 1.02 13.48
N PHE A 321 12.28 1.56 14.24
CA PHE A 321 11.88 1.03 15.55
C PHE A 321 10.36 0.84 15.62
N ALA A 322 9.92 -0.25 16.25
CA ALA A 322 8.53 -0.54 16.58
C ALA A 322 8.12 0.32 17.77
N CYS A 323 7.70 1.54 17.52
CA CYS A 323 7.26 2.49 18.52
C CYS A 323 6.27 3.50 17.94
N TYR A 324 5.66 4.31 18.81
CA TYR A 324 4.72 5.36 18.40
C TYR A 324 5.01 6.69 19.07
N GLY A 325 4.55 7.78 18.45
CA GLY A 325 4.70 9.11 19.03
C GLY A 325 3.83 10.19 18.39
N ASN A 326 3.66 11.29 19.09
CA ASN A 326 2.91 12.45 18.62
C ASN A 326 3.75 13.26 17.63
N ASN A 327 3.27 13.40 16.40
CA ASN A 327 3.90 14.16 15.30
C ASN A 327 5.40 13.86 15.09
N ASN A 328 5.84 12.68 15.46
CA ASN A 328 7.24 12.27 15.42
C ASN A 328 7.49 11.28 14.27
N ARG A 329 8.07 11.77 13.17
CA ARG A 329 8.32 11.02 11.93
C ARG A 329 9.36 9.90 12.08
N THR A 330 10.08 9.82 13.22
CA THR A 330 11.05 8.74 13.49
C THR A 330 10.42 7.49 14.11
N ASN A 331 9.13 7.53 14.43
CA ASN A 331 8.36 6.39 14.92
C ASN A 331 7.71 5.61 13.78
N MET A 332 7.52 4.30 13.98
CA MET A 332 6.74 3.45 13.05
C MET A 332 5.30 3.94 12.94
N LEU A 333 4.69 4.21 14.08
CA LEU A 333 3.33 4.76 14.17
C LEU A 333 3.38 6.21 14.66
N ARG A 334 2.88 7.11 13.83
CA ARG A 334 2.79 8.53 14.11
C ARG A 334 1.33 8.92 14.35
N ILE A 335 1.06 9.67 15.39
CA ILE A 335 -0.21 10.38 15.54
C ILE A 335 0.01 11.77 14.95
N PRO A 336 -0.59 12.13 13.82
CA PRO A 336 -0.43 13.45 13.20
C PRO A 336 -1.04 14.56 14.07
N LEU A 337 -0.63 15.80 13.84
CA LEU A 337 -1.23 16.96 14.50
C LEU A 337 -2.75 16.98 14.29
N GLY A 338 -3.49 17.27 15.38
CA GLY A 338 -4.95 17.22 15.39
C GLY A 338 -5.53 15.87 15.81
N GLY A 339 -4.71 14.82 15.93
CA GLY A 339 -5.15 13.50 16.41
C GLY A 339 -6.15 12.80 15.49
N GLY A 340 -6.95 11.92 16.07
CA GLY A 340 -8.08 11.24 15.37
C GLY A 340 -7.68 10.19 14.33
N ARG A 341 -6.39 9.97 14.07
CA ARG A 341 -5.86 8.93 13.18
C ARG A 341 -4.46 8.49 13.60
N VAL A 342 -4.05 7.33 13.09
CA VAL A 342 -2.71 6.77 13.27
C VAL A 342 -2.10 6.51 11.90
N GLU A 343 -0.94 7.07 11.65
CA GLU A 343 -0.16 6.90 10.42
C GLU A 343 0.89 5.79 10.63
N CYS A 344 0.88 4.75 9.79
CA CYS A 344 1.96 3.78 9.73
C CYS A 344 2.97 4.17 8.66
N ARG A 345 4.16 4.59 9.09
CA ARG A 345 5.24 5.08 8.23
C ARG A 345 6.16 3.97 7.70
N ALA A 346 6.04 2.76 8.24
CA ALA A 346 6.85 1.62 7.77
C ALA A 346 6.36 1.07 6.41
N ALA A 347 5.08 1.28 6.07
CA ALA A 347 4.54 0.84 4.80
C ALA A 347 5.21 1.56 3.62
N ASP A 348 5.54 0.82 2.57
CA ASP A 348 6.02 1.38 1.32
C ASP A 348 4.99 1.28 0.20
N ILE A 349 5.18 2.10 -0.82
CA ILE A 349 4.25 2.20 -1.95
C ILE A 349 4.21 0.92 -2.80
N GLY A 350 5.18 0.01 -2.67
CA GLY A 350 5.23 -1.26 -3.38
C GLY A 350 4.38 -2.36 -2.75
N CYS A 351 3.81 -2.15 -1.56
CA CYS A 351 3.05 -3.18 -0.85
C CYS A 351 1.72 -3.55 -1.55
N ASN A 352 1.23 -4.78 -1.29
CA ASN A 352 -0.14 -5.14 -1.62
C ASN A 352 -1.09 -4.48 -0.61
N PRO A 353 -1.91 -3.48 -1.01
CA PRO A 353 -2.70 -2.70 -0.06
C PRO A 353 -3.75 -3.54 0.66
N TYR A 354 -4.29 -4.57 0.01
CA TYR A 354 -5.29 -5.43 0.63
C TYR A 354 -4.69 -6.26 1.78
N LEU A 355 -3.50 -6.85 1.56
CA LEU A 355 -2.83 -7.66 2.57
C LEU A 355 -2.30 -6.81 3.72
N GLY A 356 -1.73 -5.64 3.41
CA GLY A 356 -1.27 -4.68 4.42
C GLY A 356 -2.41 -4.17 5.29
N ALA A 357 -3.52 -3.73 4.69
CA ALA A 357 -4.69 -3.24 5.41
C ALA A 357 -5.37 -4.34 6.25
N ALA A 358 -5.43 -5.58 5.74
CA ALA A 358 -6.00 -6.71 6.47
C ALA A 358 -5.23 -7.01 7.77
N LEU A 359 -3.89 -7.04 7.71
CA LEU A 359 -3.06 -7.26 8.91
C LEU A 359 -3.14 -6.11 9.90
N MET A 360 -3.09 -4.86 9.41
CA MET A 360 -3.21 -3.68 10.26
C MET A 360 -4.53 -3.67 11.02
N LEU A 361 -5.63 -3.94 10.32
CA LEU A 361 -6.97 -4.01 10.93
C LEU A 361 -7.06 -5.12 11.97
N ALA A 362 -6.64 -6.32 11.63
CA ALA A 362 -6.71 -7.47 12.53
C ALA A 362 -5.85 -7.25 13.79
N ALA A 363 -4.63 -6.73 13.64
CA ALA A 363 -3.75 -6.41 14.76
C ALA A 363 -4.36 -5.33 15.68
N GLY A 364 -4.90 -4.26 15.08
CA GLY A 364 -5.57 -3.21 15.83
C GLY A 364 -6.81 -3.71 16.59
N LEU A 365 -7.63 -4.55 15.96
CA LEU A 365 -8.81 -5.17 16.61
C LEU A 365 -8.41 -6.12 17.75
N GLU A 366 -7.29 -6.85 17.60
CA GLU A 366 -6.74 -7.66 18.70
C GLU A 366 -6.34 -6.77 19.89
N GLY A 367 -5.65 -5.66 19.63
CA GLY A 367 -5.28 -4.70 20.67
C GLY A 367 -6.48 -4.14 21.43
N ILE A 368 -7.57 -3.84 20.72
CA ILE A 368 -8.84 -3.37 21.31
C ILE A 368 -9.50 -4.48 22.14
N ARG A 369 -9.65 -5.68 21.58
CA ARG A 369 -10.26 -6.85 22.24
C ARG A 369 -9.53 -7.21 23.55
N ASP A 370 -8.20 -7.20 23.50
CA ASP A 370 -7.35 -7.63 24.60
C ASP A 370 -7.02 -6.47 25.57
N ASN A 371 -7.57 -5.26 25.32
CA ASN A 371 -7.33 -4.02 26.11
C ASN A 371 -5.85 -3.69 26.29
N LEU A 372 -5.06 -3.84 25.24
CA LEU A 372 -3.61 -3.60 25.27
C LEU A 372 -3.31 -2.11 25.49
N ASP A 373 -2.15 -1.85 26.10
CA ASP A 373 -1.62 -0.50 26.33
C ASP A 373 -0.26 -0.35 25.63
N PRO A 374 -0.08 0.63 24.74
CA PRO A 374 1.18 0.86 24.04
C PRO A 374 2.22 1.60 24.91
N GLY A 375 1.89 1.96 26.15
CA GLY A 375 2.71 2.82 27.01
C GLY A 375 2.68 4.30 26.59
N LYS A 376 3.70 5.08 26.97
CA LYS A 376 3.77 6.51 26.66
C LYS A 376 4.26 6.77 25.23
N PRO A 377 3.76 7.84 24.56
CA PRO A 377 4.27 8.24 23.26
C PRO A 377 5.73 8.72 23.32
N ASN A 378 6.51 8.42 22.29
CA ASN A 378 7.90 8.86 22.18
C ASN A 378 7.97 10.22 21.47
N THR A 379 8.57 11.20 22.13
CA THR A 379 8.70 12.58 21.65
C THR A 379 10.09 12.90 21.11
N GLU A 380 11.08 12.10 21.47
CA GLU A 380 12.48 12.29 21.08
C GLU A 380 12.76 11.81 19.66
N ASN A 381 13.85 12.30 19.08
CA ASN A 381 14.38 11.75 17.85
C ASN A 381 14.89 10.32 18.09
N MET A 382 14.13 9.32 17.67
CA MET A 382 14.43 7.89 17.92
C MET A 382 15.75 7.45 17.30
N TYR A 383 16.23 8.12 16.26
CA TYR A 383 17.54 7.81 15.66
C TYR A 383 18.72 8.12 16.57
N LEU A 384 18.53 8.99 17.56
CA LEU A 384 19.59 9.45 18.45
C LEU A 384 19.56 8.78 19.83
N LEU A 385 18.52 7.99 20.13
CA LEU A 385 18.42 7.31 21.42
C LEU A 385 19.53 6.25 21.58
N PRO A 386 20.18 6.19 22.78
CA PRO A 386 21.09 5.10 23.12
C PRO A 386 20.40 3.75 23.13
N ALA A 387 21.12 2.69 22.77
CA ALA A 387 20.58 1.33 22.76
C ALA A 387 20.04 0.89 24.14
N GLU A 388 20.71 1.27 25.20
CA GLU A 388 20.27 0.99 26.59
C GLU A 388 18.89 1.59 26.90
N GLU A 389 18.63 2.80 26.41
CA GLU A 389 17.35 3.48 26.59
C GLU A 389 16.23 2.81 25.81
N LEU A 390 16.51 2.35 24.57
CA LEU A 390 15.57 1.59 23.78
C LEU A 390 15.17 0.28 24.48
N VAL A 391 16.16 -0.46 25.02
CA VAL A 391 15.93 -1.69 25.79
C VAL A 391 15.10 -1.40 27.04
N ARG A 392 15.43 -0.34 27.78
CA ARG A 392 14.69 0.07 28.98
C ARG A 392 13.23 0.39 28.70
N ARG A 393 12.92 0.94 27.53
CA ARG A 393 11.54 1.24 27.07
C ARG A 393 10.87 0.05 26.41
N GLY A 394 11.53 -1.09 26.24
CA GLY A 394 11.00 -2.23 25.50
C GLY A 394 10.80 -1.96 24.00
N ILE A 395 11.54 -1.00 23.45
CA ILE A 395 11.45 -0.64 22.03
C ILE A 395 12.37 -1.53 21.20
N HIS A 396 11.80 -2.29 20.30
CA HIS A 396 12.53 -3.19 19.41
C HIS A 396 12.77 -2.56 18.04
N GLN A 397 13.89 -2.96 17.43
CA GLN A 397 14.14 -2.60 16.04
C GLN A 397 13.19 -3.38 15.11
N LEU A 398 12.68 -2.70 14.08
CA LEU A 398 11.97 -3.37 12.97
C LEU A 398 12.94 -4.30 12.22
N PRO A 399 12.44 -5.33 11.53
CA PRO A 399 13.25 -6.19 10.68
C PRO A 399 14.14 -5.37 9.75
N ARG A 400 15.39 -5.79 9.58
CA ARG A 400 16.38 -5.13 8.72
C ARG A 400 16.50 -5.76 7.35
N THR A 401 15.91 -6.94 7.19
CA THR A 401 15.92 -7.72 5.96
C THR A 401 14.56 -8.34 5.72
N LEU A 402 14.26 -8.69 4.47
CA LEU A 402 13.07 -9.45 4.14
C LEU A 402 13.04 -10.79 4.88
N SER A 403 14.19 -11.44 5.02
CA SER A 403 14.32 -12.71 5.77
C SER A 403 13.85 -12.55 7.22
N GLU A 404 14.36 -11.53 7.94
CA GLU A 404 13.94 -11.29 9.33
C GLU A 404 12.43 -11.06 9.44
N ALA A 405 11.83 -10.32 8.52
CA ALA A 405 10.40 -10.05 8.52
C ALA A 405 9.56 -11.29 8.21
N VAL A 406 9.99 -12.07 7.22
CA VAL A 406 9.29 -13.32 6.82
C VAL A 406 9.35 -14.36 7.93
N GLU A 407 10.50 -14.49 8.62
CA GLU A 407 10.60 -15.42 9.75
C GLU A 407 9.73 -14.95 10.93
N ALA A 408 9.64 -13.65 11.20
CA ALA A 408 8.70 -13.12 12.19
C ALA A 408 7.24 -13.38 11.78
N PHE A 409 6.91 -13.21 10.50
CA PHE A 409 5.59 -13.51 9.96
C PHE A 409 5.25 -15.00 10.06
N ALA A 410 6.20 -15.88 9.75
CA ALA A 410 6.01 -17.33 9.74
C ALA A 410 5.67 -17.93 11.12
N VAL A 411 6.03 -17.25 12.20
CA VAL A 411 5.72 -17.68 13.57
C VAL A 411 4.58 -16.89 14.22
N ASP A 412 4.05 -15.89 13.55
CA ASP A 412 3.00 -15.02 14.10
C ASP A 412 1.61 -15.66 13.91
N PRO A 413 0.88 -15.97 14.99
CA PRO A 413 -0.43 -16.63 14.89
C PRO A 413 -1.50 -15.73 14.25
N LEU A 414 -1.40 -14.40 14.41
CA LEU A 414 -2.32 -13.45 13.78
C LEU A 414 -2.14 -13.46 12.26
N ALA A 415 -0.90 -13.41 11.78
CA ALA A 415 -0.59 -13.46 10.35
C ALA A 415 -1.19 -14.71 9.69
N LYS A 416 -1.01 -15.89 10.33
CA LYS A 416 -1.61 -17.13 9.85
C LYS A 416 -3.15 -17.11 9.86
N SER A 417 -3.76 -16.54 10.90
CA SER A 417 -5.21 -16.42 11.00
C SER A 417 -5.79 -15.50 9.93
N VAL A 418 -5.14 -14.36 9.65
CA VAL A 418 -5.60 -13.36 8.67
C VAL A 418 -5.48 -13.89 7.25
N PHE A 419 -4.34 -14.47 6.89
CA PHE A 419 -4.08 -14.95 5.52
C PHE A 419 -4.83 -16.25 5.23
N GLY A 420 -5.08 -17.10 6.25
CA GLY A 420 -5.51 -18.47 6.06
C GLY A 420 -4.34 -19.35 5.61
N VAL A 421 -4.48 -20.66 5.81
CA VAL A 421 -3.36 -21.61 5.64
C VAL A 421 -2.75 -21.54 4.24
N GLU A 422 -3.58 -21.60 3.21
CA GLU A 422 -3.12 -21.65 1.80
C GLU A 422 -2.31 -20.41 1.42
N MET A 423 -2.88 -19.22 1.65
CA MET A 423 -2.19 -17.96 1.33
C MET A 423 -0.99 -17.71 2.24
N PHE A 424 -1.06 -18.10 3.50
CA PHE A 424 0.05 -17.97 4.44
C PHE A 424 1.26 -18.78 3.99
N ASP A 425 1.06 -20.05 3.67
CA ASP A 425 2.15 -20.96 3.25
C ASP A 425 2.74 -20.51 1.90
N ALA A 426 1.89 -20.09 0.95
CA ALA A 426 2.33 -19.54 -0.34
C ALA A 426 3.12 -18.23 -0.16
N PHE A 427 2.66 -17.31 0.68
CA PHE A 427 3.34 -16.05 0.97
C PHE A 427 4.72 -16.29 1.59
N VAL A 428 4.79 -17.11 2.64
CA VAL A 428 6.05 -17.44 3.32
C VAL A 428 7.03 -18.12 2.34
N GLY A 429 6.56 -19.10 1.58
CA GLY A 429 7.38 -19.80 0.60
C GLY A 429 7.93 -18.87 -0.47
N PHE A 430 7.07 -18.03 -1.06
CA PHE A 430 7.46 -17.08 -2.09
C PHE A 430 8.48 -16.04 -1.57
N LYS A 431 8.23 -15.48 -0.39
CA LYS A 431 9.12 -14.45 0.19
C LYS A 431 10.47 -15.01 0.67
N ARG A 432 10.50 -16.24 1.13
CA ARG A 432 11.76 -16.95 1.39
C ARG A 432 12.56 -17.19 0.11
N GLN A 433 11.89 -17.57 -0.98
CA GLN A 433 12.54 -17.75 -2.27
C GLN A 433 13.10 -16.42 -2.80
N GLU A 434 12.33 -15.33 -2.75
CA GLU A 434 12.80 -13.96 -3.13
C GLU A 434 14.08 -13.56 -2.36
N TRP A 435 14.09 -13.85 -1.04
CA TRP A 435 15.28 -13.59 -0.22
C TRP A 435 16.47 -14.45 -0.64
N ASN A 436 16.26 -15.75 -0.86
CA ASN A 436 17.33 -16.66 -1.24
C ASN A 436 17.94 -16.28 -2.59
N ASP A 437 17.12 -15.94 -3.57
CA ASP A 437 17.58 -15.51 -4.90
C ASP A 437 18.39 -14.21 -4.81
N TYR A 438 17.91 -13.25 -4.03
CA TYR A 438 18.65 -12.00 -3.78
C TYR A 438 19.96 -12.26 -3.03
N HIS A 439 19.94 -13.09 -2.00
CA HIS A 439 21.12 -13.39 -1.17
C HIS A 439 22.20 -14.16 -1.92
N ALA A 440 21.81 -15.00 -2.87
CA ALA A 440 22.73 -15.71 -3.74
C ALA A 440 23.37 -14.82 -4.84
N HIS A 441 22.77 -13.62 -5.10
CA HIS A 441 23.27 -12.72 -6.12
C HIS A 441 24.51 -11.97 -5.65
N VAL A 442 25.63 -12.05 -6.43
CA VAL A 442 26.85 -11.29 -6.17
C VAL A 442 26.71 -9.91 -6.82
N SER A 443 26.67 -8.87 -5.99
CA SER A 443 26.47 -7.49 -6.44
C SER A 443 27.77 -6.85 -6.97
N ASP A 444 27.61 -5.83 -7.83
CA ASP A 444 28.74 -5.00 -8.29
C ASP A 444 29.52 -4.37 -7.14
N TRP A 445 28.83 -4.02 -6.04
CA TRP A 445 29.47 -3.48 -4.83
C TRP A 445 30.39 -4.50 -4.19
N GLU A 446 30.01 -5.78 -4.10
CA GLU A 446 30.85 -6.87 -3.57
C GLU A 446 32.06 -7.10 -4.50
N MET A 447 31.82 -7.12 -5.82
CA MET A 447 32.88 -7.28 -6.80
C MET A 447 33.90 -6.13 -6.71
N GLN A 448 33.46 -4.90 -6.62
CA GLN A 448 34.33 -3.73 -6.46
C GLN A 448 35.10 -3.75 -5.15
N ARG A 449 34.45 -4.22 -4.07
CA ARG A 449 35.03 -4.23 -2.72
C ARG A 449 36.00 -5.36 -2.47
N TYR A 450 35.66 -6.57 -2.93
CA TYR A 450 36.32 -7.79 -2.47
C TYR A 450 37.13 -8.51 -3.54
N LEU A 451 36.85 -8.34 -4.84
CA LEU A 451 37.47 -9.15 -5.91
C LEU A 451 39.01 -9.15 -5.89
N ARG A 452 39.64 -8.06 -5.45
CA ARG A 452 41.10 -7.91 -5.40
C ARG A 452 41.62 -7.60 -4.00
N MET A 453 40.83 -7.94 -2.96
CA MET A 453 41.18 -7.56 -1.61
C MET A 453 42.24 -8.45 -0.98
N TRP A 454 42.35 -9.69 -1.41
CA TRP A 454 43.33 -10.70 -0.99
C TRP A 454 43.82 -11.60 -2.13
#